data_720c3b62310fe4243a2cc9a047110f24
#
_entry.id   720c3b62310fe4243a2cc9a047110f24
#
_cell.length_a   1.000
_cell.length_b   1.000
_cell.length_c   1.000
_cell.angle_alpha   90.00
_cell.angle_beta   90.00
_cell.angle_gamma   90.00
#
_symmetry.space_group_name_H-M   'P 1'
#
loop_
_entity.id
_entity.type
_entity.pdbx_description
1 polymer ?
#
loop_
_entity_poly.entity_id
_entity_poly.type
_entity_poly.pdbx_seq_one_letter_code
_entity_poly.pdbx_strand_id
1 'polypeptide(L)'
;MHALKKILLGEQGLVVVFGLAFLIVSLTVPNFLTERNMLGLLQSVVTIGIVACTMMFCLASRDFDLSVGSIVAFSGMVAVMASNATGSILLGLIAAILSGAVVGMINGVVIAKFRINALITTLATMQIVRGFALIASDGRAVGINDPAFYDLALSRFLGVPVPVWIMGLFFLVFGFVLNRTVFGKNTLAIGGNPEASRLAGVNVVTMRVWIFALQGLVCGVAGILLASRITSGQPNAATGLELSVISACVLGGVSLAGGRAAMTGVIVGVMIMGIAENVMNLLNIQAFYQYVVRGVILLIAVLLDNLRVSALVRGRG
;
A
#
# COMPACT_ATOMS: atom_id res chain seq x y z
N MET A 1 21.19 17.30 23.50
CA MET A 1 19.79 16.83 23.44
C MET A 1 19.03 17.29 22.18
N HIS A 2 19.12 18.54 21.70
CA HIS A 2 18.39 19.01 20.52
C HIS A 2 18.80 18.32 19.20
N ALA A 3 20.10 18.07 18.96
CA ALA A 3 20.61 17.40 17.77
C ALA A 3 20.11 15.94 17.69
N LEU A 4 20.13 15.21 18.81
CA LEU A 4 19.67 13.82 18.87
C LEU A 4 18.16 13.71 18.64
N LYS A 5 17.35 14.64 19.15
CA LYS A 5 15.92 14.73 18.86
C LYS A 5 15.66 15.01 17.38
N LYS A 6 16.46 15.86 16.74
CA LYS A 6 16.30 16.19 15.31
C LYS A 6 16.66 15.03 14.41
N ILE A 7 17.64 14.22 14.78
CA ILE A 7 18.02 12.98 14.08
C ILE A 7 16.95 11.92 14.28
N LEU A 8 16.49 11.67 15.51
CA LEU A 8 15.49 10.62 15.82
C LEU A 8 14.10 10.92 15.25
N LEU A 9 13.73 12.18 15.06
CA LEU A 9 12.45 12.57 14.47
C LEU A 9 12.49 12.73 12.94
N GLY A 10 13.68 12.68 12.32
CA GLY A 10 13.88 12.75 10.87
C GLY A 10 13.87 11.36 10.19
N GLU A 11 13.96 11.35 8.85
CA GLU A 11 14.05 10.14 8.04
C GLU A 11 15.24 9.25 8.44
N GLN A 12 16.37 9.85 8.81
CA GLN A 12 17.56 9.15 9.27
C GLN A 12 17.31 8.37 10.58
N GLY A 13 16.52 8.93 11.49
CA GLY A 13 16.16 8.25 12.73
C GLY A 13 15.32 6.99 12.50
N LEU A 14 14.42 7.03 11.52
CA LEU A 14 13.61 5.87 11.15
C LEU A 14 14.49 4.72 10.63
N VAL A 15 15.48 5.02 9.79
CA VAL A 15 16.44 4.03 9.29
C VAL A 15 17.26 3.41 10.41
N VAL A 16 17.70 4.23 11.39
CA VAL A 16 18.42 3.73 12.57
C VAL A 16 17.54 2.84 13.43
N VAL A 17 16.30 3.24 13.71
CA VAL A 17 15.34 2.42 14.47
C VAL A 17 15.06 1.10 13.76
N PHE A 18 14.87 1.13 12.44
CA PHE A 18 14.72 -0.08 11.62
C PHE A 18 15.95 -0.99 11.72
N GLY A 19 17.16 -0.42 11.56
CA GLY A 19 18.42 -1.19 11.64
C GLY A 19 18.60 -1.85 13.01
N LEU A 20 18.28 -1.14 14.09
CA LEU A 20 18.32 -1.69 15.44
C LEU A 20 17.28 -2.79 15.64
N ALA A 21 16.04 -2.59 15.19
CA ALA A 21 15.00 -3.61 15.27
C ALA A 21 15.38 -4.86 14.47
N PHE A 22 15.89 -4.68 13.25
CA PHE A 22 16.37 -5.77 12.42
C PHE A 22 17.50 -6.55 13.10
N LEU A 23 18.48 -5.85 13.70
CA LEU A 23 19.60 -6.46 14.41
C LEU A 23 19.10 -7.26 15.64
N ILE A 24 18.23 -6.67 16.45
CA ILE A 24 17.66 -7.35 17.63
C ILE A 24 16.96 -8.63 17.20
N VAL A 25 16.07 -8.55 16.20
CA VAL A 25 15.34 -9.71 15.69
C VAL A 25 16.29 -10.78 15.13
N SER A 26 17.33 -10.36 14.40
CA SER A 26 18.36 -11.26 13.85
C SER A 26 19.11 -12.05 14.91
N LEU A 27 19.29 -11.46 16.09
CA LEU A 27 20.02 -12.10 17.22
C LEU A 27 19.10 -12.90 18.13
N THR A 28 17.81 -12.60 18.19
CA THR A 28 16.89 -13.18 19.19
C THR A 28 15.92 -14.20 18.60
N VAL A 29 15.59 -14.11 17.30
CA VAL A 29 14.59 -14.98 16.67
C VAL A 29 15.27 -16.09 15.86
N PRO A 30 15.10 -17.37 16.23
CA PRO A 30 15.68 -18.49 15.50
C PRO A 30 15.21 -18.50 14.03
N ASN A 31 16.12 -18.91 13.13
CA ASN A 31 15.86 -19.03 11.68
C ASN A 31 15.50 -17.72 10.95
N PHE A 32 15.57 -16.55 11.63
CA PHE A 32 15.22 -15.27 11.00
C PHE A 32 16.10 -14.99 9.77
N LEU A 33 17.41 -15.13 9.87
CA LEU A 33 18.37 -14.82 8.77
C LEU A 33 18.54 -15.95 7.73
N THR A 34 17.73 -17.02 7.79
CA THR A 34 17.79 -18.03 6.75
C THR A 34 17.36 -17.47 5.39
N GLU A 35 18.03 -17.88 4.30
CA GLU A 35 17.69 -17.47 2.93
C GLU A 35 16.21 -17.66 2.63
N ARG A 36 15.67 -18.84 2.99
CA ARG A 36 14.26 -19.16 2.80
C ARG A 36 13.33 -18.16 3.50
N ASN A 37 13.66 -17.78 4.73
CA ASN A 37 12.86 -16.82 5.50
C ASN A 37 12.98 -15.41 4.92
N MET A 38 14.17 -14.96 4.53
CA MET A 38 14.38 -13.64 3.94
C MET A 38 13.62 -13.48 2.62
N LEU A 39 13.67 -14.48 1.75
CA LEU A 39 12.89 -14.48 0.51
C LEU A 39 11.39 -14.52 0.79
N GLY A 40 10.95 -15.31 1.78
CA GLY A 40 9.56 -15.35 2.23
C GLY A 40 9.08 -14.01 2.78
N LEU A 41 9.89 -13.32 3.59
CA LEU A 41 9.62 -12.00 4.13
C LEU A 41 9.47 -10.98 2.97
N LEU A 42 10.43 -10.93 2.05
CA LEU A 42 10.35 -10.04 0.90
C LEU A 42 9.07 -10.28 0.07
N GLN A 43 8.74 -11.55 -0.17
CA GLN A 43 7.53 -11.91 -0.92
C GLN A 43 6.24 -11.57 -0.14
N SER A 44 6.24 -11.64 1.19
CA SER A 44 5.06 -11.31 2.01
C SER A 44 4.69 -9.84 1.95
N VAL A 45 5.68 -8.94 1.85
CA VAL A 45 5.46 -7.49 1.83
C VAL A 45 5.16 -6.94 0.44
N VAL A 46 5.23 -7.74 -0.62
CA VAL A 46 5.03 -7.27 -2.01
C VAL A 46 3.72 -6.52 -2.18
N THR A 47 2.60 -7.09 -1.75
CA THR A 47 1.26 -6.48 -1.90
C THR A 47 1.18 -5.16 -1.13
N ILE A 48 1.67 -5.13 0.12
CA ILE A 48 1.72 -3.92 0.93
C ILE A 48 2.61 -2.87 0.26
N GLY A 49 3.81 -3.25 -0.20
CA GLY A 49 4.78 -2.36 -0.80
C GLY A 49 4.30 -1.72 -2.09
N ILE A 50 3.70 -2.51 -2.99
CA ILE A 50 3.16 -1.99 -4.26
C ILE A 50 2.03 -0.99 -3.99
N VAL A 51 1.06 -1.33 -3.14
CA VAL A 51 -0.07 -0.44 -2.81
C VAL A 51 0.37 0.79 -2.02
N ALA A 52 1.38 0.67 -1.15
CA ALA A 52 1.93 1.79 -0.38
C ALA A 52 2.57 2.86 -1.28
N CYS A 53 3.11 2.48 -2.46
CA CYS A 53 3.68 3.43 -3.42
C CYS A 53 2.68 4.51 -3.85
N THR A 54 1.41 4.17 -3.98
CA THR A 54 0.37 5.12 -4.39
C THR A 54 -0.45 5.62 -3.21
N MET A 55 -0.61 4.83 -2.15
CA MET A 55 -1.23 5.29 -0.91
C MET A 55 -0.52 6.51 -0.32
N MET A 56 0.81 6.60 -0.45
CA MET A 56 1.53 7.78 0.01
C MET A 56 1.09 9.07 -0.68
N PHE A 57 0.63 9.02 -1.96
CA PHE A 57 0.08 10.20 -2.65
C PHE A 57 -1.30 10.57 -2.12
N CYS A 58 -2.15 9.56 -1.81
CA CYS A 58 -3.44 9.80 -1.16
C CYS A 58 -3.22 10.49 0.20
N LEU A 59 -2.41 9.92 1.07
CA LEU A 59 -2.12 10.50 2.40
C LEU A 59 -1.45 11.86 2.29
N ALA A 60 -0.48 12.01 1.38
CA ALA A 60 0.20 13.28 1.16
C ALA A 60 -0.75 14.38 0.66
N SER A 61 -1.87 14.05 0.00
CA SER A 61 -2.92 15.00 -0.40
C SER A 61 -4.03 15.19 0.65
N ARG A 62 -3.88 14.66 1.88
CA ARG A 62 -4.86 14.64 2.98
C ARG A 62 -6.09 13.78 2.72
N ASP A 63 -5.98 12.82 1.83
CA ASP A 63 -7.05 11.87 1.55
C ASP A 63 -6.68 10.48 2.04
N PHE A 64 -7.70 9.64 2.31
CA PHE A 64 -7.53 8.26 2.72
C PHE A 64 -8.24 7.36 1.71
N ASP A 65 -7.62 6.22 1.35
CA ASP A 65 -8.30 5.19 0.58
C ASP A 65 -8.35 3.87 1.37
N LEU A 66 -9.51 3.62 1.96
CA LEU A 66 -9.78 2.37 2.69
C LEU A 66 -10.30 1.26 1.78
N SER A 67 -10.56 1.56 0.50
CA SER A 67 -11.09 0.57 -0.44
C SER A 67 -10.01 -0.33 -1.07
N VAL A 68 -8.72 -0.03 -0.84
CA VAL A 68 -7.60 -0.73 -1.50
C VAL A 68 -7.64 -2.25 -1.32
N GLY A 69 -7.98 -2.75 -0.13
CA GLY A 69 -8.05 -4.19 0.12
C GLY A 69 -9.13 -4.88 -0.70
N SER A 70 -10.31 -4.26 -0.83
CA SER A 70 -11.41 -4.78 -1.64
C SER A 70 -11.12 -4.65 -3.14
N ILE A 71 -10.45 -3.56 -3.59
CA ILE A 71 -10.02 -3.40 -4.98
C ILE A 71 -8.99 -4.47 -5.35
N VAL A 72 -8.00 -4.74 -4.50
CA VAL A 72 -7.01 -5.80 -4.71
C VAL A 72 -7.69 -7.16 -4.86
N ALA A 73 -8.61 -7.51 -3.96
CA ALA A 73 -9.34 -8.78 -4.04
C ALA A 73 -10.21 -8.88 -5.29
N PHE A 74 -10.99 -7.85 -5.58
CA PHE A 74 -11.88 -7.79 -6.74
C PHE A 74 -11.10 -7.87 -8.05
N SER A 75 -10.04 -7.07 -8.21
CA SER A 75 -9.22 -7.07 -9.41
C SER A 75 -8.48 -8.39 -9.61
N GLY A 76 -7.96 -9.00 -8.52
CA GLY A 76 -7.36 -10.34 -8.60
C GLY A 76 -8.35 -11.41 -9.04
N MET A 77 -9.58 -11.33 -8.56
CA MET A 77 -10.67 -12.22 -8.97
C MET A 77 -11.06 -11.97 -10.44
N VAL A 78 -11.20 -10.71 -10.86
CA VAL A 78 -11.47 -10.35 -12.28
C VAL A 78 -10.36 -10.87 -13.17
N ALA A 79 -9.09 -10.79 -12.77
CA ALA A 79 -7.97 -11.36 -13.52
C ALA A 79 -8.18 -12.85 -13.81
N VAL A 80 -8.50 -13.63 -12.76
CA VAL A 80 -8.71 -15.07 -12.87
C VAL A 80 -9.95 -15.40 -13.72
N MET A 81 -11.07 -14.75 -13.44
CA MET A 81 -12.33 -15.02 -14.17
C MET A 81 -12.21 -14.65 -15.64
N ALA A 82 -11.65 -13.49 -15.99
CA ALA A 82 -11.46 -13.08 -17.37
C ALA A 82 -10.44 -13.97 -18.10
N SER A 83 -9.37 -14.38 -17.43
CA SER A 83 -8.40 -15.33 -17.97
C SER A 83 -9.04 -16.68 -18.28
N ASN A 84 -9.83 -17.23 -17.35
CA ASN A 84 -10.55 -18.50 -17.52
C ASN A 84 -11.60 -18.42 -18.64
N ALA A 85 -12.35 -17.32 -18.74
CA ALA A 85 -13.41 -17.17 -19.72
C ALA A 85 -12.88 -16.95 -21.14
N THR A 86 -11.74 -16.28 -21.30
CA THR A 86 -11.16 -15.96 -22.62
C THR A 86 -10.07 -16.91 -23.07
N GLY A 87 -9.54 -17.74 -22.16
CA GLY A 87 -8.33 -18.54 -22.40
C GLY A 87 -7.05 -17.70 -22.56
N SER A 88 -7.07 -16.41 -22.16
CA SER A 88 -5.95 -15.49 -22.33
C SER A 88 -5.60 -14.81 -21.00
N ILE A 89 -4.42 -15.12 -20.48
CA ILE A 89 -3.87 -14.47 -19.29
C ILE A 89 -3.77 -12.96 -19.53
N LEU A 90 -3.30 -12.53 -20.71
CA LEU A 90 -3.13 -11.10 -21.01
C LEU A 90 -4.45 -10.32 -20.87
N LEU A 91 -5.56 -10.87 -21.38
CA LEU A 91 -6.87 -10.23 -21.25
C LEU A 91 -7.32 -10.19 -19.78
N GLY A 92 -7.01 -11.23 -19.00
CA GLY A 92 -7.23 -11.24 -17.56
C GLY A 92 -6.47 -10.12 -16.83
N LEU A 93 -5.18 -9.94 -17.17
CA LEU A 93 -4.35 -8.87 -16.59
C LEU A 93 -4.89 -7.47 -16.92
N ILE A 94 -5.25 -7.24 -18.19
CA ILE A 94 -5.82 -5.96 -18.64
C ILE A 94 -7.14 -5.68 -17.90
N ALA A 95 -8.03 -6.67 -17.82
CA ALA A 95 -9.32 -6.54 -17.15
C ALA A 95 -9.14 -6.20 -15.65
N ALA A 96 -8.19 -6.82 -14.98
CA ALA A 96 -7.87 -6.53 -13.57
C ALA A 96 -7.39 -5.11 -13.35
N ILE A 97 -6.43 -4.65 -14.16
CA ILE A 97 -5.88 -3.29 -14.05
C ILE A 97 -6.96 -2.25 -14.33
N LEU A 98 -7.76 -2.46 -15.37
CA LEU A 98 -8.85 -1.56 -15.73
C LEU A 98 -9.94 -1.53 -14.67
N SER A 99 -10.34 -2.69 -14.11
CA SER A 99 -11.34 -2.75 -13.05
C SER A 99 -10.91 -1.95 -11.82
N GLY A 100 -9.64 -2.11 -11.40
CA GLY A 100 -9.09 -1.33 -10.30
C GLY A 100 -9.04 0.18 -10.61
N ALA A 101 -8.57 0.55 -11.82
CA ALA A 101 -8.49 1.94 -12.25
C ALA A 101 -9.88 2.61 -12.30
N VAL A 102 -10.91 1.91 -12.78
CA VAL A 102 -12.29 2.40 -12.83
C VAL A 102 -12.82 2.67 -11.42
N VAL A 103 -12.64 1.74 -10.49
CA VAL A 103 -13.07 1.94 -9.09
C VAL A 103 -12.34 3.13 -8.46
N GLY A 104 -11.02 3.21 -8.64
CA GLY A 104 -10.24 4.34 -8.14
C GLY A 104 -10.67 5.67 -8.76
N MET A 105 -10.96 5.70 -10.08
CA MET A 105 -11.46 6.89 -10.76
C MET A 105 -12.84 7.32 -10.21
N ILE A 106 -13.75 6.39 -9.94
CA ILE A 106 -15.04 6.66 -9.32
C ILE A 106 -14.83 7.30 -7.94
N ASN A 107 -13.96 6.73 -7.09
CA ASN A 107 -13.61 7.31 -5.80
C ASN A 107 -13.10 8.76 -5.97
N GLY A 108 -12.15 8.95 -6.88
CA GLY A 108 -11.57 10.25 -7.14
C GLY A 108 -12.60 11.30 -7.58
N VAL A 109 -13.53 10.92 -8.47
CA VAL A 109 -14.62 11.80 -8.91
C VAL A 109 -15.57 12.14 -7.78
N VAL A 110 -15.99 11.15 -6.99
CA VAL A 110 -16.90 11.36 -5.85
C VAL A 110 -16.27 12.28 -4.81
N ILE A 111 -15.01 12.04 -4.47
CA ILE A 111 -14.30 12.85 -3.46
C ILE A 111 -14.01 14.26 -3.97
N ALA A 112 -13.46 14.38 -5.19
CA ALA A 112 -12.95 15.66 -5.67
C ALA A 112 -14.02 16.55 -6.27
N LYS A 113 -14.96 16.00 -7.06
CA LYS A 113 -15.99 16.77 -7.76
C LYS A 113 -17.22 17.02 -6.87
N PHE A 114 -17.67 16.00 -6.16
CA PHE A 114 -18.83 16.13 -5.25
C PHE A 114 -18.42 16.58 -3.84
N ARG A 115 -17.13 16.68 -3.55
CA ARG A 115 -16.56 17.14 -2.26
C ARG A 115 -17.02 16.30 -1.06
N ILE A 116 -17.27 15.02 -1.29
CA ILE A 116 -17.60 14.07 -0.23
C ILE A 116 -16.31 13.65 0.48
N ASN A 117 -16.39 13.47 1.79
CA ASN A 117 -15.25 13.05 2.60
C ASN A 117 -14.66 11.73 2.08
N ALA A 118 -13.33 11.69 1.91
CA ALA A 118 -12.62 10.55 1.34
C ALA A 118 -12.80 9.28 2.19
N LEU A 119 -12.78 9.40 3.52
CA LEU A 119 -12.95 8.27 4.43
C LEU A 119 -14.33 7.61 4.25
N ILE A 120 -15.40 8.42 4.19
CA ILE A 120 -16.77 7.92 4.01
C ILE A 120 -16.93 7.28 2.63
N THR A 121 -16.44 7.95 1.59
CA THR A 121 -16.52 7.45 0.21
C THR A 121 -15.81 6.10 0.08
N THR A 122 -14.57 6.01 0.54
CA THR A 122 -13.76 4.78 0.38
C THR A 122 -14.22 3.64 1.28
N LEU A 123 -14.79 3.93 2.47
CA LEU A 123 -15.48 2.91 3.27
C LEU A 123 -16.71 2.34 2.55
N ALA A 124 -17.54 3.20 1.95
CA ALA A 124 -18.68 2.75 1.16
C ALA A 124 -18.22 1.91 -0.04
N THR A 125 -17.22 2.39 -0.80
CA THR A 125 -16.65 1.68 -1.94
C THR A 125 -16.05 0.34 -1.52
N MET A 126 -15.36 0.28 -0.38
CA MET A 126 -14.82 -0.96 0.18
C MET A 126 -15.91 -2.03 0.30
N GLN A 127 -17.06 -1.67 0.84
CA GLN A 127 -18.19 -2.61 0.99
C GLN A 127 -18.85 -2.97 -0.34
N ILE A 128 -19.06 -1.98 -1.23
CA ILE A 128 -19.64 -2.20 -2.55
C ILE A 128 -18.78 -3.15 -3.38
N VAL A 129 -17.47 -2.88 -3.48
CA VAL A 129 -16.54 -3.67 -4.28
C VAL A 129 -16.36 -5.07 -3.69
N ARG A 130 -16.32 -5.19 -2.36
CA ARG A 130 -16.33 -6.49 -1.68
C ARG A 130 -17.61 -7.27 -2.00
N GLY A 131 -18.76 -6.60 -1.98
CA GLY A 131 -20.04 -7.18 -2.38
C GLY A 131 -20.03 -7.71 -3.81
N PHE A 132 -19.51 -6.92 -4.77
CA PHE A 132 -19.36 -7.38 -6.15
C PHE A 132 -18.43 -8.58 -6.29
N ALA A 133 -17.33 -8.61 -5.54
CA ALA A 133 -16.43 -9.75 -5.52
C ALA A 133 -17.17 -11.03 -5.05
N LEU A 134 -17.94 -10.93 -3.97
CA LEU A 134 -18.71 -12.04 -3.42
C LEU A 134 -19.85 -12.49 -4.36
N ILE A 135 -20.58 -11.57 -4.98
CA ILE A 135 -21.67 -11.88 -5.93
C ILE A 135 -21.08 -12.59 -7.16
N ALA A 136 -20.00 -12.07 -7.74
CA ALA A 136 -19.43 -12.63 -8.96
C ALA A 136 -18.83 -14.03 -8.77
N SER A 137 -18.45 -14.40 -7.53
CA SER A 137 -17.84 -15.68 -7.20
C SER A 137 -18.75 -16.63 -6.42
N ASP A 138 -20.01 -16.28 -6.19
CA ASP A 138 -20.91 -16.99 -5.25
C ASP A 138 -20.28 -17.21 -3.88
N GLY A 139 -19.47 -16.24 -3.42
CA GLY A 139 -18.75 -16.28 -2.14
C GLY A 139 -17.60 -17.31 -2.08
N ARG A 140 -17.22 -17.93 -3.20
CA ARG A 140 -16.23 -19.01 -3.27
C ARG A 140 -14.93 -18.54 -3.94
N ALA A 141 -13.85 -19.27 -3.70
CA ALA A 141 -12.62 -19.09 -4.45
C ALA A 141 -12.79 -19.55 -5.91
N VAL A 142 -12.29 -18.76 -6.86
CA VAL A 142 -12.26 -19.10 -8.28
C VAL A 142 -10.89 -19.68 -8.63
N GLY A 143 -10.87 -20.96 -9.06
CA GLY A 143 -9.63 -21.63 -9.46
C GLY A 143 -9.06 -21.05 -10.76
N ILE A 144 -7.76 -21.16 -10.94
CA ILE A 144 -7.05 -20.76 -12.16
C ILE A 144 -6.95 -21.97 -13.10
N ASN A 145 -7.44 -21.83 -14.34
CA ASN A 145 -7.43 -22.92 -15.33
C ASN A 145 -6.05 -23.05 -16.01
N ASP A 146 -5.36 -21.93 -16.28
CA ASP A 146 -4.06 -21.92 -16.95
C ASP A 146 -2.92 -21.87 -15.93
N PRO A 147 -2.10 -22.94 -15.79
CA PRO A 147 -0.98 -22.98 -14.86
C PRO A 147 0.05 -21.87 -15.07
N ALA A 148 0.20 -21.33 -16.29
CA ALA A 148 1.13 -20.24 -16.56
C ALA A 148 0.77 -18.94 -15.80
N PHE A 149 -0.47 -18.81 -15.32
CA PHE A 149 -0.85 -17.72 -14.44
C PHE A 149 -0.09 -17.74 -13.10
N TYR A 150 0.28 -18.93 -12.61
CA TYR A 150 1.04 -19.07 -11.36
C TYR A 150 2.45 -18.51 -11.48
N ASP A 151 3.04 -18.54 -12.68
CA ASP A 151 4.41 -18.08 -12.94
C ASP A 151 4.57 -16.57 -12.67
N LEU A 152 3.48 -15.80 -12.72
CA LEU A 152 3.49 -14.37 -12.41
C LEU A 152 3.99 -14.08 -10.98
N ALA A 153 3.73 -14.97 -10.02
CA ALA A 153 4.15 -14.79 -8.64
C ALA A 153 5.11 -15.89 -8.13
N LEU A 154 5.18 -17.05 -8.76
CA LEU A 154 5.99 -18.17 -8.30
C LEU A 154 7.34 -18.28 -9.01
N SER A 155 7.49 -17.68 -10.20
CA SER A 155 8.76 -17.66 -10.91
C SER A 155 9.81 -16.82 -10.16
N ARG A 156 11.09 -17.19 -10.40
CA ARG A 156 12.23 -16.52 -9.79
C ARG A 156 13.16 -15.98 -10.87
N PHE A 157 13.67 -14.78 -10.64
CA PHE A 157 14.73 -14.19 -11.44
C PHE A 157 15.94 -13.93 -10.53
N LEU A 158 17.11 -14.45 -10.89
CA LEU A 158 18.32 -14.42 -10.05
C LEU A 158 18.10 -14.97 -8.62
N GLY A 159 17.30 -16.03 -8.47
CA GLY A 159 16.98 -16.63 -7.17
C GLY A 159 15.91 -15.90 -6.35
N VAL A 160 15.53 -14.67 -6.72
CA VAL A 160 14.54 -13.85 -6.03
C VAL A 160 13.18 -13.95 -6.74
N PRO A 161 12.04 -14.05 -6.01
CA PRO A 161 10.71 -14.07 -6.61
C PRO A 161 10.45 -12.83 -7.48
N VAL A 162 9.88 -13.03 -8.67
CA VAL A 162 9.58 -11.93 -9.63
C VAL A 162 8.75 -10.81 -9.03
N PRO A 163 7.74 -11.04 -8.17
CA PRO A 163 6.99 -9.96 -7.54
C PRO A 163 7.83 -8.99 -6.71
N VAL A 164 8.95 -9.46 -6.13
CA VAL A 164 9.88 -8.59 -5.37
C VAL A 164 10.56 -7.58 -6.30
N TRP A 165 10.94 -8.01 -7.51
CA TRP A 165 11.51 -7.12 -8.53
C TRP A 165 10.49 -6.10 -9.01
N ILE A 166 9.23 -6.54 -9.21
CA ILE A 166 8.11 -5.65 -9.55
C ILE A 166 7.92 -4.59 -8.45
N MET A 167 7.89 -5.00 -7.19
CA MET A 167 7.81 -4.06 -6.05
C MET A 167 8.97 -3.07 -6.06
N GLY A 168 10.20 -3.55 -6.29
CA GLY A 168 11.39 -2.68 -6.41
C GLY A 168 11.25 -1.67 -7.54
N LEU A 169 10.75 -2.08 -8.70
CA LEU A 169 10.46 -1.19 -9.82
C LEU A 169 9.40 -0.15 -9.44
N PHE A 170 8.35 -0.53 -8.73
CA PHE A 170 7.33 0.40 -8.24
C PHE A 170 7.93 1.44 -7.29
N PHE A 171 8.79 1.04 -6.36
CA PHE A 171 9.49 1.98 -5.48
C PHE A 171 10.34 2.99 -6.27
N LEU A 172 11.06 2.54 -7.30
CA LEU A 172 11.86 3.41 -8.15
C LEU A 172 10.99 4.38 -8.95
N VAL A 173 9.96 3.87 -9.64
CA VAL A 173 9.07 4.68 -10.48
C VAL A 173 8.32 5.72 -9.64
N PHE A 174 7.68 5.30 -8.55
CA PHE A 174 6.88 6.23 -7.73
C PHE A 174 7.74 7.14 -6.88
N GLY A 175 8.95 6.72 -6.49
CA GLY A 175 9.95 7.60 -5.91
C GLY A 175 10.40 8.69 -6.88
N PHE A 176 10.62 8.36 -8.16
CA PHE A 176 10.89 9.33 -9.21
C PHE A 176 9.69 10.26 -9.44
N VAL A 177 8.47 9.70 -9.55
CA VAL A 177 7.24 10.49 -9.74
C VAL A 177 7.06 11.49 -8.60
N LEU A 178 7.25 11.08 -7.34
CA LEU A 178 7.11 11.96 -6.19
C LEU A 178 8.12 13.11 -6.24
N ASN A 179 9.41 12.80 -6.48
CA ASN A 179 10.49 13.77 -6.27
C ASN A 179 10.81 14.62 -7.53
N ARG A 180 10.56 14.09 -8.73
CA ARG A 180 11.04 14.67 -9.99
C ARG A 180 9.96 15.16 -10.93
N THR A 181 8.66 14.86 -10.67
CA THR A 181 7.57 15.28 -11.56
C THR A 181 6.71 16.38 -10.97
N VAL A 182 5.99 17.09 -11.85
CA VAL A 182 4.98 18.08 -11.47
C VAL A 182 3.84 17.43 -10.68
N PHE A 183 3.49 16.17 -11.02
CA PHE A 183 2.46 15.41 -10.31
C PHE A 183 2.79 15.25 -8.83
N GLY A 184 4.01 14.80 -8.50
CA GLY A 184 4.45 14.64 -7.11
C GLY A 184 4.49 15.97 -6.36
N LYS A 185 5.05 17.03 -6.98
CA LYS A 185 5.12 18.36 -6.37
C LYS A 185 3.74 18.94 -6.10
N ASN A 186 2.80 18.81 -7.04
CA ASN A 186 1.43 19.27 -6.89
C ASN A 186 0.70 18.49 -5.79
N THR A 187 0.91 17.17 -5.69
CA THR A 187 0.36 16.35 -4.60
C THR A 187 0.76 16.89 -3.22
N LEU A 188 2.07 17.13 -3.03
CA LEU A 188 2.59 17.68 -1.78
C LEU A 188 2.07 19.09 -1.50
N ALA A 189 1.97 19.94 -2.54
CA ALA A 189 1.44 21.29 -2.42
C ALA A 189 -0.03 21.28 -1.98
N ILE A 190 -0.88 20.47 -2.64
CA ILE A 190 -2.30 20.30 -2.30
C ILE A 190 -2.45 19.85 -0.85
N GLY A 191 -1.65 18.88 -0.41
CA GLY A 191 -1.66 18.43 0.98
C GLY A 191 -1.18 19.49 1.96
N GLY A 192 -0.27 20.38 1.57
CA GLY A 192 0.17 21.49 2.41
C GLY A 192 -0.92 22.53 2.60
N ASN A 193 -1.45 23.06 1.50
CA ASN A 193 -2.57 24.01 1.49
C ASN A 193 -3.32 23.92 0.15
N PRO A 194 -4.50 23.28 0.11
CA PRO A 194 -5.27 23.12 -1.13
C PRO A 194 -5.70 24.46 -1.75
N GLU A 195 -6.05 25.45 -0.92
CA GLU A 195 -6.51 26.76 -1.39
C GLU A 195 -5.36 27.57 -2.02
N ALA A 196 -4.21 27.62 -1.35
CA ALA A 196 -3.02 28.26 -1.92
C ALA A 196 -2.57 27.58 -3.22
N SER A 197 -2.66 26.24 -3.31
CA SER A 197 -2.35 25.48 -4.51
C SER A 197 -3.30 25.83 -5.65
N ARG A 198 -4.60 25.99 -5.37
CA ARG A 198 -5.61 26.41 -6.34
C ARG A 198 -5.31 27.83 -6.88
N LEU A 199 -4.99 28.76 -5.98
CA LEU A 199 -4.62 30.13 -6.36
C LEU A 199 -3.33 30.18 -7.19
N ALA A 200 -2.41 29.23 -6.98
CA ALA A 200 -1.21 29.05 -7.78
C ALA A 200 -1.45 28.33 -9.12
N GLY A 201 -2.72 28.08 -9.50
CA GLY A 201 -3.10 27.48 -10.79
C GLY A 201 -3.13 25.95 -10.82
N VAL A 202 -2.96 25.26 -9.68
CA VAL A 202 -3.07 23.80 -9.64
C VAL A 202 -4.55 23.39 -9.67
N ASN A 203 -4.93 22.53 -10.63
CA ASN A 203 -6.27 21.95 -10.67
C ASN A 203 -6.40 20.83 -9.63
N VAL A 204 -6.80 21.21 -8.41
CA VAL A 204 -6.92 20.29 -7.25
C VAL A 204 -7.89 19.15 -7.53
N VAL A 205 -9.01 19.42 -8.23
CA VAL A 205 -10.03 18.40 -8.54
C VAL A 205 -9.43 17.32 -9.45
N THR A 206 -8.85 17.73 -10.57
CA THR A 206 -8.23 16.79 -11.52
C THR A 206 -7.10 15.99 -10.88
N MET A 207 -6.26 16.65 -10.07
CA MET A 207 -5.17 15.97 -9.37
C MET A 207 -5.66 14.88 -8.43
N ARG A 208 -6.69 15.15 -7.62
CA ARG A 208 -7.28 14.14 -6.73
C ARG A 208 -7.87 12.96 -7.50
N VAL A 209 -8.58 13.23 -8.61
CA VAL A 209 -9.11 12.15 -9.48
C VAL A 209 -7.99 11.24 -9.96
N TRP A 210 -6.88 11.82 -10.44
CA TRP A 210 -5.73 11.02 -10.90
C TRP A 210 -5.02 10.26 -9.78
N ILE A 211 -4.93 10.82 -8.58
CA ILE A 211 -4.33 10.14 -7.42
C ILE A 211 -5.12 8.86 -7.10
N PHE A 212 -6.46 8.95 -7.04
CA PHE A 212 -7.30 7.78 -6.76
C PHE A 212 -7.36 6.80 -7.94
N ALA A 213 -7.38 7.28 -9.19
CA ALA A 213 -7.32 6.41 -10.37
C ALA A 213 -6.01 5.60 -10.40
N LEU A 214 -4.88 6.25 -10.10
CA LEU A 214 -3.58 5.61 -10.00
C LEU A 214 -3.53 4.62 -8.84
N GLN A 215 -4.13 4.94 -7.69
CA GLN A 215 -4.27 4.03 -6.56
C GLN A 215 -5.02 2.76 -6.96
N GLY A 216 -6.16 2.89 -7.62
CA GLY A 216 -6.95 1.76 -8.09
C GLY A 216 -6.22 0.92 -9.14
N LEU A 217 -5.53 1.55 -10.10
CA LEU A 217 -4.71 0.87 -11.11
C LEU A 217 -3.64 0.00 -10.44
N VAL A 218 -2.91 0.56 -9.47
CA VAL A 218 -1.85 -0.15 -8.74
C VAL A 218 -2.42 -1.27 -7.87
N CYS A 219 -3.60 -1.08 -7.28
CA CYS A 219 -4.32 -2.15 -6.61
C CYS A 219 -4.68 -3.29 -7.58
N GLY A 220 -4.99 -2.98 -8.85
CA GLY A 220 -5.19 -3.98 -9.90
C GLY A 220 -3.97 -4.86 -10.12
N VAL A 221 -2.79 -4.25 -10.23
CA VAL A 221 -1.50 -4.99 -10.35
C VAL A 221 -1.23 -5.84 -9.10
N ALA A 222 -1.43 -5.28 -7.91
CA ALA A 222 -1.24 -6.00 -6.65
C ALA A 222 -2.22 -7.18 -6.52
N GLY A 223 -3.45 -7.04 -7.02
CA GLY A 223 -4.47 -8.09 -7.07
C GLY A 223 -4.08 -9.27 -7.95
N ILE A 224 -3.53 -9.00 -9.14
CA ILE A 224 -2.99 -10.03 -10.04
C ILE A 224 -1.92 -10.86 -9.33
N LEU A 225 -0.91 -10.21 -8.76
CA LEU A 225 0.20 -10.87 -8.09
C LEU A 225 -0.28 -11.65 -6.86
N LEU A 226 -1.25 -11.13 -6.13
CA LEU A 226 -1.84 -11.82 -4.99
C LEU A 226 -2.61 -13.06 -5.44
N ALA A 227 -3.48 -12.97 -6.46
CA ALA A 227 -4.24 -14.09 -6.99
C ALA A 227 -3.32 -15.20 -7.53
N SER A 228 -2.25 -14.83 -8.24
CA SER A 228 -1.22 -15.75 -8.69
C SER A 228 -0.54 -16.45 -7.51
N ARG A 229 -0.16 -15.71 -6.47
CA ARG A 229 0.53 -16.23 -5.28
C ARG A 229 -0.33 -17.21 -4.48
N ILE A 230 -1.62 -16.92 -4.30
CA ILE A 230 -2.57 -17.80 -3.58
C ILE A 230 -3.27 -18.81 -4.50
N THR A 231 -2.86 -18.84 -5.78
CA THR A 231 -3.32 -19.77 -6.81
C THR A 231 -4.82 -19.77 -7.06
N SER A 232 -5.49 -18.67 -6.78
CA SER A 232 -6.95 -18.51 -6.93
C SER A 232 -7.39 -17.06 -6.85
N GLY A 233 -8.51 -16.72 -7.49
CA GLY A 233 -9.24 -15.48 -7.22
C GLY A 233 -10.08 -15.65 -5.95
N GLN A 234 -9.77 -14.89 -4.90
CA GLN A 234 -10.48 -15.02 -3.62
C GLN A 234 -11.20 -13.72 -3.26
N PRO A 235 -12.55 -13.73 -3.09
CA PRO A 235 -13.32 -12.52 -2.81
C PRO A 235 -12.97 -11.90 -1.44
N ASN A 236 -12.52 -12.69 -0.48
CA ASN A 236 -12.14 -12.25 0.86
C ASN A 236 -10.62 -12.01 1.02
N ALA A 237 -9.84 -12.08 -0.05
CA ALA A 237 -8.42 -11.76 0.01
C ALA A 237 -8.18 -10.31 0.44
N ALA A 238 -6.98 -10.03 0.91
CA ALA A 238 -6.51 -8.69 1.27
C ALA A 238 -7.38 -7.95 2.33
N THR A 239 -8.15 -8.67 3.16
CA THR A 239 -8.88 -8.05 4.27
C THR A 239 -7.92 -7.46 5.29
N GLY A 240 -8.08 -6.18 5.63
CA GLY A 240 -7.20 -5.46 6.55
C GLY A 240 -5.92 -4.93 5.89
N LEU A 241 -5.73 -5.13 4.57
CA LEU A 241 -4.60 -4.61 3.84
C LEU A 241 -4.50 -3.09 3.93
N GLU A 242 -5.65 -2.40 3.89
CA GLU A 242 -5.74 -0.94 4.01
C GLU A 242 -5.05 -0.42 5.26
N LEU A 243 -5.29 -1.07 6.40
CA LEU A 243 -4.66 -0.68 7.68
C LEU A 243 -3.16 -0.94 7.67
N SER A 244 -2.71 -2.06 7.10
CA SER A 244 -1.29 -2.40 6.98
C SER A 244 -0.55 -1.41 6.08
N VAL A 245 -1.15 -1.02 4.95
CA VAL A 245 -0.59 -0.06 3.98
C VAL A 245 -0.50 1.34 4.58
N ILE A 246 -1.58 1.81 5.23
CA ILE A 246 -1.57 3.10 5.93
C ILE A 246 -0.52 3.09 7.04
N SER A 247 -0.46 2.03 7.85
CA SER A 247 0.55 1.89 8.91
C SER A 247 1.97 1.98 8.36
N ALA A 248 2.27 1.27 7.26
CA ALA A 248 3.57 1.32 6.60
C ALA A 248 3.91 2.74 6.12
N CYS A 249 2.97 3.44 5.48
CA CYS A 249 3.18 4.82 5.04
C CYS A 249 3.42 5.78 6.21
N VAL A 250 2.60 5.71 7.26
CA VAL A 250 2.68 6.63 8.42
C VAL A 250 3.93 6.36 9.26
N LEU A 251 4.27 5.09 9.52
CA LEU A 251 5.56 4.71 10.12
C LEU A 251 6.72 5.25 9.28
N GLY A 252 6.60 5.15 7.95
CA GLY A 252 7.54 5.72 6.99
C GLY A 252 7.62 7.25 7.01
N GLY A 253 6.80 7.95 7.81
CA GLY A 253 6.83 9.39 7.97
C GLY A 253 6.00 10.16 6.94
N VAL A 254 5.12 9.49 6.20
CA VAL A 254 4.07 10.16 5.43
C VAL A 254 3.10 10.79 6.41
N SER A 255 2.89 12.11 6.28
CA SER A 255 2.06 12.85 7.23
C SER A 255 0.57 12.71 6.91
N LEU A 256 -0.21 12.35 7.91
CA LEU A 256 -1.69 12.36 7.83
C LEU A 256 -2.26 13.78 7.71
N ALA A 257 -1.52 14.79 8.19
CA ALA A 257 -1.86 16.19 7.96
C ALA A 257 -1.56 16.66 6.53
N GLY A 258 -0.99 15.80 5.66
CA GLY A 258 -0.65 16.09 4.28
C GLY A 258 0.64 16.89 4.09
N GLY A 259 1.02 17.08 2.82
CA GLY A 259 2.13 17.92 2.40
C GLY A 259 3.53 17.32 2.59
N ARG A 260 3.65 16.09 3.14
CA ARG A 260 4.94 15.43 3.36
C ARG A 260 4.83 13.94 3.07
N ALA A 261 5.73 13.47 2.24
CA ALA A 261 5.95 12.05 1.95
C ALA A 261 7.38 11.85 1.45
N ALA A 262 7.96 10.69 1.74
CA ALA A 262 9.25 10.27 1.21
C ALA A 262 9.21 8.78 0.89
N MET A 263 9.63 8.40 -0.31
CA MET A 263 9.63 6.99 -0.73
C MET A 263 10.56 6.13 0.13
N THR A 264 11.73 6.66 0.50
CA THR A 264 12.67 5.99 1.40
C THR A 264 12.03 5.62 2.74
N GLY A 265 11.24 6.54 3.30
CA GLY A 265 10.45 6.28 4.51
C GLY A 265 9.41 5.18 4.30
N VAL A 266 8.66 5.23 3.19
CA VAL A 266 7.66 4.20 2.85
C VAL A 266 8.29 2.81 2.75
N ILE A 267 9.45 2.68 2.08
CA ILE A 267 10.19 1.42 2.00
C ILE A 267 10.51 0.89 3.40
N VAL A 268 11.06 1.74 4.27
CA VAL A 268 11.37 1.35 5.66
C VAL A 268 10.12 0.96 6.43
N GLY A 269 9.03 1.70 6.28
CA GLY A 269 7.75 1.38 6.93
C GLY A 269 7.17 0.03 6.47
N VAL A 270 7.24 -0.27 5.17
CA VAL A 270 6.84 -1.56 4.60
C VAL A 270 7.69 -2.70 5.19
N MET A 271 9.01 -2.50 5.29
CA MET A 271 9.91 -3.50 5.87
C MET A 271 9.66 -3.71 7.37
N ILE A 272 9.36 -2.65 8.14
CA ILE A 272 8.98 -2.78 9.56
C ILE A 272 7.71 -3.63 9.70
N MET A 273 6.67 -3.36 8.89
CA MET A 273 5.45 -4.16 8.89
C MET A 273 5.73 -5.63 8.53
N GLY A 274 6.58 -5.85 7.52
CA GLY A 274 6.98 -7.20 7.11
C GLY A 274 7.74 -7.96 8.19
N ILE A 275 8.69 -7.32 8.88
CA ILE A 275 9.42 -7.94 9.99
C ILE A 275 8.46 -8.30 11.13
N ALA A 276 7.55 -7.38 11.49
CA ALA A 276 6.59 -7.65 12.55
C ALA A 276 5.73 -8.88 12.24
N GLU A 277 5.19 -8.99 11.02
CA GLU A 277 4.41 -10.16 10.59
C GLU A 277 5.28 -11.43 10.51
N ASN A 278 6.49 -11.33 9.98
CA ASN A 278 7.41 -12.46 9.84
C ASN A 278 7.82 -13.03 11.19
N VAL A 279 8.17 -12.17 12.15
CA VAL A 279 8.52 -12.59 13.53
C VAL A 279 7.36 -13.31 14.19
N MET A 280 6.14 -12.79 14.08
CA MET A 280 4.96 -13.44 14.62
C MET A 280 4.74 -14.83 14.01
N ASN A 281 4.98 -14.99 12.70
CA ASN A 281 4.89 -16.27 12.02
C ASN A 281 6.00 -17.25 12.48
N LEU A 282 7.26 -16.80 12.62
CA LEU A 282 8.37 -17.62 13.10
C LEU A 282 8.18 -18.08 14.54
N LEU A 283 7.54 -17.24 15.37
CA LEU A 283 7.19 -17.58 16.76
C LEU A 283 5.88 -18.35 16.88
N ASN A 284 5.27 -18.77 15.77
CA ASN A 284 3.98 -19.49 15.70
C ASN A 284 2.84 -18.76 16.43
N ILE A 285 2.86 -17.42 16.44
CA ILE A 285 1.77 -16.62 16.99
C ILE A 285 0.54 -16.75 16.09
N GLN A 286 -0.59 -17.14 16.66
CA GLN A 286 -1.83 -17.33 15.92
C GLN A 286 -2.25 -16.05 15.18
N ALA A 287 -2.83 -16.22 13.98
CA ALA A 287 -3.23 -15.11 13.11
C ALA A 287 -4.15 -14.08 13.80
N PHE A 288 -4.95 -14.49 14.77
CA PHE A 288 -5.84 -13.57 15.50
C PHE A 288 -5.07 -12.49 16.29
N TYR A 289 -3.94 -12.83 16.89
CA TYR A 289 -3.10 -11.85 17.59
C TYR A 289 -2.43 -10.87 16.63
N GLN A 290 -2.21 -11.27 15.36
CA GLN A 290 -1.64 -10.38 14.36
C GLN A 290 -2.56 -9.18 14.06
N TYR A 291 -3.91 -9.35 14.13
CA TYR A 291 -4.84 -8.22 14.02
C TYR A 291 -4.64 -7.21 15.15
N VAL A 292 -4.46 -7.68 16.38
CA VAL A 292 -4.21 -6.80 17.54
C VAL A 292 -2.90 -6.04 17.34
N VAL A 293 -1.84 -6.75 16.96
CA VAL A 293 -0.51 -6.14 16.76
C VAL A 293 -0.55 -5.10 15.64
N ARG A 294 -1.21 -5.38 14.50
CA ARG A 294 -1.39 -4.38 13.42
C ARG A 294 -2.11 -3.13 13.90
N GLY A 295 -3.19 -3.30 14.68
CA GLY A 295 -3.92 -2.19 15.27
C GLY A 295 -3.06 -1.36 16.23
N VAL A 296 -2.27 -1.99 17.08
CA VAL A 296 -1.33 -1.31 17.99
C VAL A 296 -0.25 -0.56 17.21
N ILE A 297 0.33 -1.18 16.17
CA ILE A 297 1.33 -0.55 15.31
C ILE A 297 0.74 0.71 14.65
N LEU A 298 -0.48 0.63 14.10
CA LEU A 298 -1.16 1.78 13.50
C LEU A 298 -1.36 2.90 14.53
N LEU A 299 -1.85 2.57 15.71
CA LEU A 299 -2.07 3.57 16.77
C LEU A 299 -0.76 4.26 17.16
N ILE A 300 0.33 3.51 17.36
CA ILE A 300 1.65 4.06 17.65
C ILE A 300 2.12 4.97 16.50
N ALA A 301 1.96 4.53 15.24
CA ALA A 301 2.35 5.31 14.07
C ALA A 301 1.62 6.66 14.02
N VAL A 302 0.31 6.67 14.25
CA VAL A 302 -0.51 7.90 14.25
C VAL A 302 -0.13 8.82 15.43
N LEU A 303 0.14 8.27 16.61
CA LEU A 303 0.60 9.06 17.76
C LEU A 303 1.97 9.71 17.47
N LEU A 304 2.89 8.98 16.86
CA LEU A 304 4.20 9.51 16.47
C LEU A 304 4.09 10.61 15.41
N ASP A 305 3.21 10.47 14.39
CA ASP A 305 2.97 11.52 13.39
C ASP A 305 2.41 12.79 14.06
N ASN A 306 1.42 12.65 14.94
CA ASN A 306 0.85 13.78 15.68
C ASN A 306 1.90 14.52 16.52
N LEU A 307 2.77 13.80 17.23
CA LEU A 307 3.86 14.38 18.00
C LEU A 307 4.87 15.13 17.10
N ARG A 308 5.19 14.58 15.92
CA ARG A 308 6.07 15.23 14.91
C ARG A 308 5.44 16.53 14.38
N VAL A 309 4.15 16.52 14.05
CA VAL A 309 3.42 17.70 13.56
C VAL A 309 3.40 18.78 14.65
N SER A 310 3.06 18.42 15.88
CA SER A 310 3.00 19.35 17.03
C SER A 310 4.36 19.99 17.34
N ALA A 311 5.46 19.22 17.24
CA ALA A 311 6.81 19.73 17.46
C ALA A 311 7.24 20.75 16.39
N LEU A 312 6.80 20.56 15.13
CA LEU A 312 7.10 21.50 14.03
C LEU A 312 6.32 22.81 14.13
N VAL A 313 5.11 22.77 14.65
CA VAL A 313 4.30 23.99 14.89
C VAL A 313 4.90 24.81 16.02
N ARG A 314 5.31 24.19 17.13
CA ARG A 314 5.95 24.86 18.28
C ARG A 314 7.34 25.43 17.98
N GLY A 315 8.06 24.91 17.00
CA GLY A 315 9.40 25.41 16.63
C GLY A 315 9.38 26.60 15.65
N ARG A 316 8.18 27.05 15.20
CA ARG A 316 8.00 28.20 14.31
C ARG A 316 7.44 29.44 14.99
N GLY A 317 7.07 29.37 16.27
CA GLY A 317 6.72 30.49 17.14
C GLY A 317 7.85 30.75 18.11
#